data_e077d1d7590566ec79a4cd068d109f19
#
_entry.id   e077d1d7590566ec79a4cd068d109f19
#
_cell.length_a   1.000
_cell.length_b   1.000
_cell.length_c   1.000
_cell.angle_alpha   90.00
_cell.angle_beta   90.00
_cell.angle_gamma   90.00
#
_symmetry.space_group_name_H-M   'P 1'
#
loop_
_entity.id
_entity.type
_entity.pdbx_description
1 polymer ?
#
loop_
_entity_poly.entity_id
_entity_poly.type
_entity_poly.pdbx_seq_one_letter_code
_entity_poly.pdbx_strand_id
1 'polypeptide(L)'
;MILPLGLKNSVATAKRKNEIYTTPPMSHPTFCLVADASCDIPAQALTHPQLRVLPVHVFVGDEQFYDQRDAVATQRFYKTSLTSPKAVHGRSEPMSTQDMIAALNSQLAMQFDQLLGVFVASSRSAIFQRAKTAVSQARRDAFALRARAGKLEILQADCLDSQAFFAGYGVQVMDLLDLLNKGAGIADAISRQRITAPQTYAYMAPGEVAYILQRAALKGEQSVSPLAGLAAKALSITPILRGHMGQTEPVGRKLGKIKAREAVVEMGLRMIKNELLLSHHICFSFSGPLKEIEKLESYQRLLTFAQSKAVQVHLTCMSMTGSVNVGPGALVLGVLAKPHRVDDLL
;
A
#
# COMPACT_ATOMS: atom_id res chain seq x y z
N MET A 1 -28.53 -90.23 38.13
CA MET A 1 -27.15 -90.29 38.58
C MET A 1 -26.47 -88.96 38.15
N ILE A 2 -26.02 -88.25 39.11
CA ILE A 2 -25.94 -86.80 39.18
C ILE A 2 -24.64 -86.32 38.53
N LEU A 3 -24.75 -85.32 37.66
CA LEU A 3 -23.65 -84.47 37.16
C LEU A 3 -23.47 -83.24 38.05
N PRO A 4 -22.26 -82.74 38.30
CA PRO A 4 -22.13 -81.36 38.77
C PRO A 4 -21.57 -80.41 37.68
N LEU A 5 -22.20 -79.28 37.64
CA LEU A 5 -21.86 -78.10 36.91
C LEU A 5 -20.57 -77.44 37.46
N GLY A 6 -19.63 -77.11 36.61
CA GLY A 6 -18.45 -76.30 36.92
C GLY A 6 -18.55 -74.97 36.18
N LEU A 7 -18.91 -73.88 36.88
CA LEU A 7 -18.86 -72.53 36.44
C LEU A 7 -17.42 -72.00 36.53
N LYS A 8 -16.78 -71.67 35.40
CA LYS A 8 -15.55 -70.90 35.39
C LYS A 8 -15.90 -69.44 35.05
N ASN A 9 -15.82 -68.55 36.01
CA ASN A 9 -15.82 -67.14 35.86
C ASN A 9 -14.47 -66.71 35.24
N SER A 10 -14.49 -66.23 33.98
CA SER A 10 -13.38 -65.51 33.41
C SER A 10 -13.71 -64.01 33.44
N VAL A 11 -13.05 -63.32 34.36
CA VAL A 11 -13.06 -61.87 34.43
C VAL A 11 -12.12 -61.35 33.33
N ALA A 12 -12.71 -60.87 32.24
CA ALA A 12 -11.97 -60.15 31.18
C ALA A 12 -11.69 -58.72 31.61
N THR A 13 -10.43 -58.43 31.99
CA THR A 13 -9.91 -57.09 32.24
C THR A 13 -9.79 -56.36 30.94
N ALA A 14 -10.74 -55.46 30.66
CA ALA A 14 -10.67 -54.54 29.57
C ALA A 14 -9.55 -53.53 29.85
N LYS A 15 -8.42 -53.64 29.17
CA LYS A 15 -7.39 -52.60 29.07
C LYS A 15 -7.99 -51.42 28.27
N ARG A 16 -8.39 -50.35 28.95
CA ARG A 16 -8.63 -49.07 28.31
C ARG A 16 -7.31 -48.59 27.68
N LYS A 17 -7.21 -48.61 26.36
CA LYS A 17 -6.20 -47.86 25.62
C LYS A 17 -6.47 -46.39 25.86
N ASN A 18 -5.59 -45.70 26.59
CA ASN A 18 -5.50 -44.25 26.58
C ASN A 18 -5.07 -43.83 25.15
N GLU A 19 -6.01 -43.58 24.30
CA GLU A 19 -5.76 -42.80 23.09
C GLU A 19 -5.46 -41.37 23.54
N ILE A 20 -4.16 -41.03 23.55
CA ILE A 20 -3.70 -39.66 23.64
C ILE A 20 -4.19 -38.98 22.35
N TYR A 21 -5.27 -38.20 22.46
CA TYR A 21 -5.66 -37.27 21.41
C TYR A 21 -4.51 -36.26 21.23
N THR A 22 -3.59 -36.57 20.33
CA THR A 22 -2.66 -35.59 19.83
C THR A 22 -3.47 -34.58 19.01
N THR A 23 -3.78 -33.44 19.62
CA THR A 23 -4.27 -32.29 18.87
C THR A 23 -3.29 -32.04 17.70
N PRO A 24 -3.75 -32.00 16.43
CA PRO A 24 -2.88 -31.69 15.33
C PRO A 24 -2.21 -30.37 15.66
N PRO A 25 -0.93 -30.15 15.27
CA PRO A 25 -0.25 -28.90 15.52
C PRO A 25 -1.13 -27.79 14.92
N MET A 26 -1.48 -26.80 15.76
CA MET A 26 -2.26 -25.64 15.31
C MET A 26 -1.45 -24.99 14.20
N SER A 27 -1.91 -25.10 12.96
CA SER A 27 -1.35 -24.33 11.86
C SER A 27 -1.55 -22.85 12.22
N HIS A 28 -0.46 -22.08 12.18
CA HIS A 28 -0.58 -20.65 12.40
C HIS A 28 -1.63 -20.08 11.43
N PRO A 29 -2.53 -19.19 11.90
CA PRO A 29 -3.56 -18.62 11.05
C PRO A 29 -2.92 -17.91 9.85
N THR A 30 -3.44 -18.22 8.67
CA THR A 30 -2.93 -17.62 7.43
C THR A 30 -3.41 -16.20 7.32
N PHE A 31 -2.47 -15.26 7.09
CA PHE A 31 -2.76 -13.82 7.01
C PHE A 31 -2.66 -13.30 5.59
N CYS A 32 -3.55 -12.37 5.19
CA CYS A 32 -3.49 -11.64 3.92
C CYS A 32 -3.58 -10.13 4.14
N LEU A 33 -2.65 -9.38 3.57
CA LEU A 33 -2.71 -7.94 3.43
C LEU A 33 -3.43 -7.59 2.13
N VAL A 34 -4.43 -6.71 2.21
CA VAL A 34 -5.19 -6.22 1.06
C VAL A 34 -4.92 -4.73 0.89
N ALA A 35 -4.48 -4.32 -0.28
CA ALA A 35 -4.23 -2.93 -0.66
C ALA A 35 -5.00 -2.57 -1.93
N ASP A 36 -5.05 -1.30 -2.33
CA ASP A 36 -5.52 -0.88 -3.65
C ASP A 36 -4.36 -0.52 -4.59
N ALA A 37 -4.63 -0.45 -5.89
CA ALA A 37 -3.60 -0.23 -6.90
C ALA A 37 -2.89 1.12 -6.82
N SER A 38 -3.35 2.07 -6.00
CA SER A 38 -2.64 3.34 -5.78
C SER A 38 -1.46 3.21 -4.80
N CYS A 39 -1.22 2.02 -4.23
CA CYS A 39 -0.01 1.74 -3.45
C CYS A 39 1.19 1.57 -4.40
N ASP A 40 2.10 2.52 -4.36
CA ASP A 40 3.28 2.50 -5.21
C ASP A 40 4.39 1.66 -4.57
N ILE A 41 4.34 0.33 -4.81
CA ILE A 41 5.30 -0.66 -4.30
C ILE A 41 6.08 -1.30 -5.47
N PRO A 42 7.28 -1.85 -5.21
CA PRO A 42 8.07 -2.49 -6.24
C PRO A 42 7.40 -3.77 -6.77
N ALA A 43 7.70 -4.13 -8.03
CA ALA A 43 7.10 -5.27 -8.69
C ALA A 43 7.30 -6.60 -7.93
N GLN A 44 8.43 -6.76 -7.25
CA GLN A 44 8.71 -7.95 -6.44
C GLN A 44 7.73 -8.10 -5.27
N ALA A 45 7.31 -6.99 -4.66
CA ALA A 45 6.33 -7.04 -3.57
C ALA A 45 4.93 -7.46 -4.06
N LEU A 46 4.59 -7.16 -5.33
CA LEU A 46 3.30 -7.56 -5.92
C LEU A 46 3.15 -9.09 -6.05
N THR A 47 4.24 -9.83 -6.06
CA THR A 47 4.24 -11.30 -6.13
C THR A 47 4.16 -11.97 -4.75
N HIS A 48 4.11 -11.20 -3.67
CA HIS A 48 4.07 -11.74 -2.32
C HIS A 48 2.78 -12.56 -2.11
N PRO A 49 2.86 -13.82 -1.64
CA PRO A 49 1.71 -14.73 -1.55
C PRO A 49 0.60 -14.24 -0.62
N GLN A 50 0.95 -13.41 0.35
CA GLN A 50 0.03 -12.83 1.34
C GLN A 50 -0.39 -11.39 1.00
N LEU A 51 -0.07 -10.85 -0.17
CA LEU A 51 -0.54 -9.56 -0.63
C LEU A 51 -1.60 -9.73 -1.72
N ARG A 52 -2.66 -8.95 -1.63
CA ARG A 52 -3.65 -8.77 -2.71
C ARG A 52 -3.86 -7.30 -2.98
N VAL A 53 -3.80 -6.94 -4.25
CA VAL A 53 -4.00 -5.54 -4.68
C VAL A 53 -5.32 -5.46 -5.44
N LEU A 54 -6.27 -4.69 -4.90
CA LEU A 54 -7.54 -4.42 -5.56
C LEU A 54 -7.32 -3.38 -6.66
N PRO A 55 -7.85 -3.62 -7.87
CA PRO A 55 -7.64 -2.73 -8.99
C PRO A 55 -8.46 -1.44 -8.89
N VAL A 56 -8.04 -0.44 -9.68
CA VAL A 56 -8.74 0.83 -9.84
C VAL A 56 -8.95 1.10 -11.32
N HIS A 57 -10.13 1.56 -11.71
CA HIS A 57 -10.38 2.01 -13.08
C HIS A 57 -9.83 3.42 -13.28
N VAL A 58 -9.15 3.64 -14.40
CA VAL A 58 -8.62 4.95 -14.79
C VAL A 58 -9.15 5.30 -16.18
N PHE A 59 -9.64 6.51 -16.36
CA PHE A 59 -10.22 7.00 -17.60
C PHE A 59 -9.46 8.24 -18.06
N VAL A 60 -9.10 8.28 -19.35
CA VAL A 60 -8.48 9.43 -20.01
C VAL A 60 -9.17 9.65 -21.37
N GLY A 61 -9.98 10.69 -21.48
CA GLY A 61 -10.87 10.83 -22.63
C GLY A 61 -11.83 9.64 -22.73
N ASP A 62 -11.85 8.99 -23.89
CA ASP A 62 -12.69 7.81 -24.17
C ASP A 62 -12.01 6.49 -23.83
N GLU A 63 -10.73 6.53 -23.40
CA GLU A 63 -9.95 5.35 -23.05
C GLU A 63 -10.18 4.97 -21.59
N GLN A 64 -10.36 3.66 -21.37
CA GLN A 64 -10.46 3.06 -20.04
C GLN A 64 -9.27 2.14 -19.80
N PHE A 65 -8.66 2.27 -18.63
CA PHE A 65 -7.55 1.45 -18.14
C PHE A 65 -7.94 0.78 -16.84
N TYR A 66 -7.33 -0.37 -16.62
CA TYR A 66 -7.52 -1.16 -15.41
C TYR A 66 -6.17 -1.21 -14.68
N ASP A 67 -6.02 -0.34 -13.67
CA ASP A 67 -4.80 -0.28 -12.89
C ASP A 67 -4.78 -1.43 -11.87
N GLN A 68 -3.97 -2.41 -12.14
CA GLN A 68 -3.67 -3.56 -11.27
C GLN A 68 -2.17 -3.71 -11.04
N ARG A 69 -1.42 -2.62 -11.22
CA ARG A 69 0.03 -2.55 -11.05
C ARG A 69 0.83 -3.34 -12.10
N ASP A 70 0.25 -3.67 -13.23
CA ASP A 70 1.00 -4.25 -14.35
C ASP A 70 2.01 -3.24 -14.90
N ALA A 71 3.30 -3.60 -14.89
CA ALA A 71 4.38 -2.68 -15.27
C ALA A 71 4.34 -2.34 -16.77
N VAL A 72 3.98 -3.30 -17.64
CA VAL A 72 3.93 -3.10 -19.08
C VAL A 72 2.76 -2.18 -19.45
N ALA A 73 1.59 -2.46 -18.89
CA ALA A 73 0.40 -1.64 -19.08
C ALA A 73 0.62 -0.21 -18.55
N THR A 74 1.28 -0.05 -17.40
CA THR A 74 1.61 1.26 -16.82
C THR A 74 2.58 2.05 -17.71
N GLN A 75 3.61 1.41 -18.24
CA GLN A 75 4.54 2.06 -19.17
C GLN A 75 3.87 2.46 -20.49
N ARG A 76 2.96 1.62 -21.00
CA ARG A 76 2.16 1.96 -22.17
C ARG A 76 1.28 3.18 -21.89
N PHE A 77 0.56 3.17 -20.77
CA PHE A 77 -0.28 4.30 -20.32
C PHE A 77 0.51 5.61 -20.27
N TYR A 78 1.74 5.61 -19.75
CA TYR A 78 2.57 6.80 -19.71
C TYR A 78 2.86 7.37 -21.12
N LYS A 79 3.18 6.47 -22.06
CA LYS A 79 3.57 6.89 -23.42
C LYS A 79 2.40 7.40 -24.26
N THR A 80 1.21 6.81 -24.08
CA THR A 80 0.06 7.08 -24.96
C THR A 80 -0.93 8.06 -24.36
N SER A 81 -1.26 7.90 -23.09
CA SER A 81 -2.43 8.56 -22.50
C SER A 81 -2.07 9.62 -21.48
N LEU A 82 -1.06 9.37 -20.62
CA LEU A 82 -0.65 10.35 -19.60
C LEU A 82 -0.02 11.62 -20.20
N THR A 83 0.64 11.53 -21.36
CA THR A 83 1.20 12.68 -22.08
C THR A 83 0.18 13.39 -22.97
N SER A 84 -1.03 12.83 -23.10
CA SER A 84 -2.11 13.44 -23.85
C SER A 84 -2.66 14.69 -23.15
N PRO A 85 -3.07 15.74 -23.87
CA PRO A 85 -3.79 16.88 -23.28
C PRO A 85 -5.07 16.49 -22.54
N LYS A 86 -5.68 15.34 -22.87
CA LYS A 86 -6.86 14.81 -22.18
C LYS A 86 -6.54 14.29 -20.76
N ALA A 87 -5.28 14.01 -20.44
CA ALA A 87 -4.88 13.40 -19.16
C ALA A 87 -5.26 14.27 -17.95
N VAL A 88 -5.20 15.58 -18.07
CA VAL A 88 -5.55 16.52 -17.00
C VAL A 88 -7.03 16.40 -16.59
N HIS A 89 -7.90 15.98 -17.50
CA HIS A 89 -9.32 15.68 -17.25
C HIS A 89 -9.56 14.21 -16.89
N GLY A 90 -8.52 13.39 -16.83
CA GLY A 90 -8.63 11.99 -16.48
C GLY A 90 -9.21 11.79 -15.07
N ARG A 91 -9.82 10.67 -14.82
CA ARG A 91 -10.38 10.32 -13.50
C ARG A 91 -10.01 8.90 -13.12
N SER A 92 -10.04 8.63 -11.83
CA SER A 92 -9.90 7.28 -11.29
C SER A 92 -11.17 6.92 -10.53
N GLU A 93 -11.65 5.70 -10.71
CA GLU A 93 -12.84 5.17 -10.06
C GLU A 93 -12.50 3.88 -9.32
N PRO A 94 -12.75 3.80 -8.02
CA PRO A 94 -12.58 2.56 -7.27
C PRO A 94 -13.61 1.52 -7.71
N MET A 95 -13.30 0.25 -7.47
CA MET A 95 -14.27 -0.83 -7.57
C MET A 95 -15.57 -0.47 -6.83
N SER A 96 -16.69 -1.00 -7.30
CA SER A 96 -17.95 -0.93 -6.53
C SER A 96 -17.82 -1.72 -5.22
N THR A 97 -18.64 -1.38 -4.22
CA THR A 97 -18.66 -2.13 -2.96
C THR A 97 -19.02 -3.60 -3.19
N GLN A 98 -19.94 -3.88 -4.12
CA GLN A 98 -20.33 -5.24 -4.50
C GLN A 98 -19.17 -6.03 -5.11
N ASP A 99 -18.42 -5.43 -6.04
CA ASP A 99 -17.27 -6.09 -6.65
C ASP A 99 -16.17 -6.36 -5.62
N MET A 100 -15.94 -5.43 -4.68
CA MET A 100 -15.02 -5.64 -3.56
C MET A 100 -15.47 -6.80 -2.67
N ILE A 101 -16.76 -6.88 -2.31
CA ILE A 101 -17.33 -7.99 -1.54
C ILE A 101 -17.13 -9.31 -2.29
N ALA A 102 -17.45 -9.34 -3.59
CA ALA A 102 -17.28 -10.53 -4.41
C ALA A 102 -15.80 -10.98 -4.46
N ALA A 103 -14.86 -10.05 -4.64
CA ALA A 103 -13.42 -10.33 -4.64
C ALA A 103 -12.94 -10.87 -3.29
N LEU A 104 -13.43 -10.33 -2.17
CA LEU A 104 -13.09 -10.78 -0.83
C LEU A 104 -13.68 -12.17 -0.53
N ASN A 105 -14.96 -12.40 -0.85
CA ASN A 105 -15.68 -13.64 -0.53
C ASN A 105 -15.26 -14.81 -1.41
N SER A 106 -15.02 -14.58 -2.72
CA SER A 106 -14.79 -15.66 -3.68
C SER A 106 -13.46 -16.38 -3.47
N GLN A 107 -12.46 -15.69 -2.95
CA GLN A 107 -11.11 -16.22 -2.84
C GLN A 107 -10.51 -16.04 -1.44
N LEU A 108 -10.51 -14.82 -0.92
CA LEU A 108 -9.69 -14.48 0.25
C LEU A 108 -10.28 -15.04 1.55
N ALA A 109 -11.59 -14.94 1.73
CA ALA A 109 -12.27 -15.45 2.93
C ALA A 109 -12.15 -16.97 3.12
N MET A 110 -11.83 -17.71 2.06
CA MET A 110 -11.64 -19.17 2.11
C MET A 110 -10.17 -19.58 2.20
N GLN A 111 -9.26 -18.76 1.67
CA GLN A 111 -7.82 -19.05 1.65
C GLN A 111 -7.12 -18.61 2.94
N PHE A 112 -7.57 -17.52 3.56
CA PHE A 112 -6.91 -16.88 4.69
C PHE A 112 -7.83 -16.86 5.92
N ASP A 113 -7.22 -16.89 7.10
CA ASP A 113 -7.93 -16.80 8.39
C ASP A 113 -7.93 -15.37 8.93
N GLN A 114 -6.99 -14.55 8.42
CA GLN A 114 -6.84 -13.16 8.81
C GLN A 114 -6.71 -12.27 7.56
N LEU A 115 -7.51 -11.21 7.47
CA LEU A 115 -7.46 -10.21 6.39
C LEU A 115 -7.30 -8.81 6.99
N LEU A 116 -6.25 -8.10 6.59
CA LEU A 116 -6.10 -6.68 6.91
C LEU A 116 -6.13 -5.87 5.62
N GLY A 117 -7.16 -5.05 5.44
CA GLY A 117 -7.20 -4.03 4.42
C GLY A 117 -6.50 -2.76 4.89
N VAL A 118 -5.53 -2.27 4.11
CA VAL A 118 -4.96 -0.93 4.27
C VAL A 118 -5.12 -0.21 2.95
N PHE A 119 -5.80 0.94 2.94
CA PHE A 119 -6.21 1.62 1.72
C PHE A 119 -5.76 3.08 1.72
N VAL A 120 -5.68 3.66 0.51
CA VAL A 120 -5.33 5.06 0.31
C VAL A 120 -6.15 6.00 1.22
N ALA A 121 -5.54 7.11 1.63
CA ALA A 121 -6.14 8.11 2.53
C ALA A 121 -7.61 8.40 2.19
N SER A 122 -8.48 8.26 3.19
CA SER A 122 -9.94 8.48 3.08
C SER A 122 -10.29 9.90 2.63
N SER A 123 -9.44 10.87 2.93
CA SER A 123 -9.59 12.26 2.48
C SER A 123 -9.32 12.45 0.98
N ARG A 124 -8.77 11.43 0.29
CA ARG A 124 -8.39 11.52 -1.13
C ARG A 124 -9.23 10.66 -2.05
N SER A 125 -9.86 9.61 -1.52
CA SER A 125 -10.62 8.66 -2.32
C SER A 125 -11.73 7.99 -1.54
N ALA A 126 -12.81 7.63 -2.22
CA ALA A 126 -13.87 6.80 -1.67
C ALA A 126 -13.46 5.32 -1.47
N ILE A 127 -12.26 4.91 -1.91
CA ILE A 127 -11.77 3.52 -1.83
C ILE A 127 -11.87 3.01 -0.39
N PHE A 128 -11.30 3.74 0.57
CA PHE A 128 -11.30 3.32 1.97
C PHE A 128 -12.71 3.07 2.50
N GLN A 129 -13.65 3.97 2.25
CA GLN A 129 -15.02 3.83 2.76
C GLN A 129 -15.74 2.63 2.14
N ARG A 130 -15.57 2.40 0.83
CA ARG A 130 -16.11 1.24 0.13
C ARG A 130 -15.49 -0.07 0.64
N ALA A 131 -14.16 -0.08 0.80
CA ALA A 131 -13.42 -1.23 1.31
C ALA A 131 -13.81 -1.57 2.76
N LYS A 132 -13.97 -0.56 3.62
CA LYS A 132 -14.44 -0.75 5.00
C LYS A 132 -15.80 -1.45 5.05
N THR A 133 -16.74 -1.02 4.19
CA THR A 133 -18.05 -1.67 4.06
C THR A 133 -17.90 -3.10 3.54
N ALA A 134 -17.07 -3.30 2.50
CA ALA A 134 -16.86 -4.61 1.88
C ALA A 134 -16.21 -5.61 2.84
N VAL A 135 -15.17 -5.22 3.57
CA VAL A 135 -14.50 -6.06 4.58
C VAL A 135 -15.45 -6.45 5.70
N SER A 136 -16.27 -5.49 6.17
CA SER A 136 -17.28 -5.77 7.20
C SER A 136 -18.34 -6.76 6.72
N GLN A 137 -18.78 -6.67 5.45
CA GLN A 137 -19.72 -7.61 4.87
C GLN A 137 -19.08 -8.97 4.65
N ALA A 138 -17.89 -9.01 4.04
CA ALA A 138 -17.16 -10.25 3.81
C ALA A 138 -16.92 -11.04 5.11
N ARG A 139 -16.62 -10.36 6.23
CA ARG A 139 -16.50 -11.00 7.55
C ARG A 139 -17.80 -11.66 8.00
N ARG A 140 -18.96 -11.03 7.76
CA ARG A 140 -20.27 -11.64 8.09
C ARG A 140 -20.57 -12.83 7.20
N ASP A 141 -20.38 -12.69 5.89
CA ASP A 141 -20.68 -13.73 4.89
C ASP A 141 -19.75 -14.94 5.06
N ALA A 142 -18.49 -14.70 5.43
CA ALA A 142 -17.49 -15.73 5.64
C ALA A 142 -17.91 -16.77 6.67
N PHE A 143 -18.67 -16.40 7.70
CA PHE A 143 -19.15 -17.35 8.71
C PHE A 143 -19.94 -18.50 8.07
N ALA A 144 -20.93 -18.18 7.26
CA ALA A 144 -21.76 -19.19 6.59
C ALA A 144 -20.99 -19.94 5.49
N LEU A 145 -20.13 -19.24 4.72
CA LEU A 145 -19.32 -19.85 3.67
C LEU A 145 -18.31 -20.85 4.24
N ARG A 146 -17.59 -20.48 5.31
CA ARG A 146 -16.58 -21.30 5.97
C ARG A 146 -17.23 -22.52 6.66
N ALA A 147 -18.34 -22.32 7.36
CA ALA A 147 -19.09 -23.42 7.99
C ALA A 147 -19.53 -24.48 6.97
N ARG A 148 -20.07 -24.08 5.80
CA ARG A 148 -20.44 -25.00 4.71
C ARG A 148 -19.24 -25.77 4.15
N ALA A 149 -18.05 -25.19 4.20
CA ALA A 149 -16.80 -25.83 3.75
C ALA A 149 -16.08 -26.60 4.85
N GLY A 150 -16.69 -26.74 6.04
CA GLY A 150 -16.08 -27.45 7.18
C GLY A 150 -14.94 -26.72 7.87
N LYS A 151 -14.77 -25.41 7.62
CA LYS A 151 -13.79 -24.55 8.32
C LYS A 151 -14.43 -23.99 9.58
N LEU A 152 -13.86 -24.30 10.73
CA LEU A 152 -14.38 -23.89 12.05
C LEU A 152 -13.84 -22.54 12.51
N GLU A 153 -12.67 -22.12 11.98
CA GLU A 153 -12.01 -20.87 12.35
C GLU A 153 -12.82 -19.67 11.82
N ILE A 154 -13.03 -18.70 12.69
CA ILE A 154 -13.72 -17.45 12.33
C ILE A 154 -12.75 -16.54 11.59
N LEU A 155 -13.15 -16.03 10.43
CA LEU A 155 -12.36 -15.02 9.70
C LEU A 155 -12.21 -13.76 10.55
N GLN A 156 -10.96 -13.40 10.86
CA GLN A 156 -10.61 -12.10 11.42
C GLN A 156 -10.37 -11.14 10.28
N ALA A 157 -11.12 -10.04 10.21
CA ALA A 157 -10.93 -9.06 9.15
C ALA A 157 -11.11 -7.64 9.68
N ASP A 158 -10.19 -6.75 9.30
CA ASP A 158 -10.22 -5.33 9.63
C ASP A 158 -9.79 -4.48 8.42
N CYS A 159 -10.08 -3.18 8.49
CA CYS A 159 -9.80 -2.21 7.43
C CYS A 159 -9.33 -0.89 8.03
N LEU A 160 -8.14 -0.43 7.63
CA LEU A 160 -7.50 0.76 8.15
C LEU A 160 -7.23 1.78 7.03
N ASP A 161 -7.37 3.06 7.39
CA ASP A 161 -6.98 4.19 6.58
C ASP A 161 -5.46 4.36 6.66
N SER A 162 -4.76 4.35 5.51
CA SER A 162 -3.32 4.61 5.48
C SER A 162 -2.98 6.05 5.83
N GLN A 163 -3.92 6.99 5.68
CA GLN A 163 -3.69 8.44 5.76
C GLN A 163 -2.58 8.92 4.81
N ALA A 164 -2.23 8.11 3.82
CA ALA A 164 -1.12 8.32 2.90
C ALA A 164 -1.53 8.02 1.44
N PHE A 165 -0.65 8.37 0.51
CA PHE A 165 -0.84 8.18 -0.92
C PHE A 165 0.51 7.97 -1.62
N PHE A 166 0.50 7.40 -2.83
CA PHE A 166 1.69 7.11 -3.66
C PHE A 166 2.74 6.29 -2.90
N ALA A 167 4.01 6.69 -2.99
CA ALA A 167 5.12 6.04 -2.29
C ALA A 167 4.98 6.07 -0.76
N GLY A 168 4.29 7.08 -0.18
CA GLY A 168 3.99 7.13 1.25
C GLY A 168 3.04 5.99 1.68
N TYR A 169 2.04 5.68 0.86
CA TYR A 169 1.22 4.51 1.08
C TYR A 169 2.00 3.22 0.78
N GLY A 170 2.83 3.23 -0.26
CA GLY A 170 3.67 2.09 -0.62
C GLY A 170 4.62 1.66 0.52
N VAL A 171 5.28 2.60 1.20
CA VAL A 171 6.21 2.26 2.28
C VAL A 171 5.51 1.61 3.47
N GLN A 172 4.25 1.95 3.77
CA GLN A 172 3.45 1.27 4.80
C GLN A 172 3.17 -0.19 4.42
N VAL A 173 2.81 -0.44 3.16
CA VAL A 173 2.60 -1.80 2.66
C VAL A 173 3.89 -2.63 2.77
N MET A 174 5.05 -2.06 2.41
CA MET A 174 6.35 -2.73 2.56
C MET A 174 6.69 -3.06 4.03
N ASP A 175 6.47 -2.13 4.93
CA ASP A 175 6.69 -2.31 6.38
C ASP A 175 5.80 -3.41 6.96
N LEU A 176 4.54 -3.49 6.52
CA LEU A 176 3.61 -4.54 6.93
C LEU A 176 3.98 -5.92 6.34
N LEU A 177 4.44 -5.97 5.09
CA LEU A 177 4.92 -7.24 4.49
C LEU A 177 6.12 -7.79 5.26
N ASP A 178 7.00 -6.94 5.76
CA ASP A 178 8.09 -7.38 6.63
C ASP A 178 7.63 -7.99 7.95
N LEU A 179 6.57 -7.45 8.54
CA LEU A 179 5.95 -8.04 9.73
C LEU A 179 5.38 -9.42 9.42
N LEU A 180 4.71 -9.57 8.27
CA LEU A 180 4.18 -10.86 7.83
C LEU A 180 5.30 -11.90 7.62
N ASN A 181 6.40 -11.48 6.99
CA ASN A 181 7.59 -12.34 6.79
C ASN A 181 8.21 -12.80 8.11
N LYS A 182 8.00 -12.05 9.20
CA LYS A 182 8.42 -12.39 10.56
C LYS A 182 7.38 -13.23 11.33
N GLY A 183 6.27 -13.59 10.70
CA GLY A 183 5.19 -14.39 11.30
C GLY A 183 4.23 -13.58 12.18
N ALA A 184 4.20 -12.24 12.06
CA ALA A 184 3.25 -11.40 12.80
C ALA A 184 1.80 -11.69 12.37
N GLY A 185 0.88 -11.63 13.34
CA GLY A 185 -0.56 -11.76 13.10
C GLY A 185 -1.24 -10.40 12.84
N ILE A 186 -2.55 -10.45 12.60
CA ILE A 186 -3.37 -9.26 12.31
C ILE A 186 -3.32 -8.21 13.42
N ALA A 187 -3.26 -8.61 14.69
CA ALA A 187 -3.21 -7.69 15.83
C ALA A 187 -1.92 -6.84 15.83
N ASP A 188 -0.78 -7.47 15.54
CA ASP A 188 0.51 -6.80 15.44
C ASP A 188 0.53 -5.83 14.26
N ALA A 189 0.00 -6.26 13.11
CA ALA A 189 -0.10 -5.44 11.91
C ALA A 189 -1.02 -4.22 12.13
N ILE A 190 -2.17 -4.38 12.78
CA ILE A 190 -3.07 -3.27 13.16
C ILE A 190 -2.36 -2.31 14.11
N SER A 191 -1.68 -2.81 15.13
CA SER A 191 -0.95 -2.01 16.11
C SER A 191 0.16 -1.21 15.43
N ARG A 192 0.94 -1.86 14.56
CA ARG A 192 1.98 -1.22 13.76
C ARG A 192 1.43 -0.13 12.87
N GLN A 193 0.36 -0.42 12.12
CA GLN A 193 -0.26 0.53 11.20
C GLN A 193 -0.80 1.77 11.92
N ARG A 194 -1.43 1.60 13.08
CA ARG A 194 -1.92 2.73 13.89
C ARG A 194 -0.81 3.66 14.38
N ILE A 195 0.36 3.10 14.67
CA ILE A 195 1.55 3.87 15.07
C ILE A 195 2.16 4.58 13.85
N THR A 196 2.27 3.90 12.71
CA THR A 196 3.04 4.38 11.56
C THR A 196 2.23 5.25 10.61
N ALA A 197 0.91 5.10 10.51
CA ALA A 197 0.09 5.93 9.63
C ALA A 197 0.26 7.44 9.89
N PRO A 198 0.17 7.96 11.15
CA PRO A 198 0.40 9.37 11.43
C PRO A 198 1.88 9.79 11.33
N GLN A 199 2.80 8.86 11.15
CA GLN A 199 4.24 9.10 10.98
C GLN A 199 4.70 8.80 9.54
N THR A 200 3.75 8.76 8.61
CA THR A 200 4.03 8.58 7.18
C THR A 200 4.11 9.91 6.49
N TYR A 201 5.18 10.12 5.75
CA TYR A 201 5.41 11.32 4.94
C TYR A 201 5.63 10.95 3.49
N ALA A 202 5.07 11.76 2.59
CA ALA A 202 5.32 11.72 1.16
C ALA A 202 5.85 13.07 0.70
N TYR A 203 7.03 13.11 0.07
CA TYR A 203 7.62 14.33 -0.49
C TYR A 203 7.61 14.25 -2.01
N MET A 204 7.04 15.24 -2.68
CA MET A 204 6.82 15.21 -4.11
C MET A 204 7.49 16.39 -4.81
N ALA A 205 8.22 16.08 -5.87
CA ALA A 205 8.61 17.03 -6.92
C ALA A 205 7.68 16.81 -8.13
N PRO A 206 6.75 17.71 -8.43
CA PRO A 206 5.92 17.60 -9.62
C PRO A 206 6.75 17.70 -10.90
N GLY A 207 6.34 16.94 -11.93
CA GLY A 207 6.94 17.07 -13.26
C GLY A 207 6.46 18.32 -13.98
N GLU A 208 5.18 18.65 -13.83
CA GLU A 208 4.50 19.79 -14.46
C GLU A 208 3.59 20.50 -13.45
N VAL A 209 3.96 21.69 -13.03
CA VAL A 209 3.19 22.47 -12.05
C VAL A 209 1.82 22.85 -12.59
N ALA A 210 1.74 23.22 -13.86
CA ALA A 210 0.47 23.57 -14.51
C ALA A 210 -0.55 22.42 -14.47
N TYR A 211 -0.08 21.17 -14.65
CA TYR A 211 -0.94 20.00 -14.57
C TYR A 211 -1.59 19.88 -13.19
N ILE A 212 -0.80 19.98 -12.12
CA ILE A 212 -1.30 19.87 -10.74
C ILE A 212 -2.30 20.99 -10.42
N LEU A 213 -2.02 22.22 -10.84
CA LEU A 213 -2.92 23.35 -10.62
C LEU A 213 -4.26 23.17 -11.33
N GLN A 214 -4.25 22.71 -12.59
CA GLN A 214 -5.47 22.40 -13.33
C GLN A 214 -6.26 21.26 -12.68
N ARG A 215 -5.58 20.20 -12.24
CA ARG A 215 -6.22 19.08 -11.52
C ARG A 215 -6.88 19.52 -10.23
N ALA A 216 -6.20 20.32 -9.43
CA ALA A 216 -6.74 20.86 -8.19
C ALA A 216 -7.98 21.74 -8.42
N ALA A 217 -7.92 22.60 -9.43
CA ALA A 217 -9.07 23.44 -9.81
C ALA A 217 -10.28 22.59 -10.22
N LEU A 218 -10.08 21.55 -11.04
CA LEU A 218 -11.14 20.63 -11.47
C LEU A 218 -11.78 19.85 -10.31
N LYS A 219 -11.01 19.58 -9.24
CA LYS A 219 -11.49 18.89 -8.04
C LYS A 219 -12.00 19.80 -6.94
N GLY A 220 -11.90 21.12 -7.11
CA GLY A 220 -12.22 22.10 -6.07
C GLY A 220 -11.26 22.04 -4.86
N GLU A 221 -10.04 21.52 -5.06
CA GLU A 221 -9.04 21.41 -3.99
C GLU A 221 -8.34 22.74 -3.77
N GLN A 222 -8.50 23.32 -2.58
CA GLN A 222 -7.83 24.59 -2.21
C GLN A 222 -6.41 24.39 -1.66
N SER A 223 -6.02 23.18 -1.33
CA SER A 223 -4.72 22.86 -0.70
C SER A 223 -3.50 23.26 -1.54
N VAL A 224 -3.66 23.43 -2.85
CA VAL A 224 -2.61 23.87 -3.78
C VAL A 224 -2.77 25.31 -4.24
N SER A 225 -3.75 26.07 -3.74
CA SER A 225 -3.94 27.48 -4.09
C SER A 225 -2.70 28.37 -3.84
N PRO A 226 -1.85 28.11 -2.80
CA PRO A 226 -0.58 28.82 -2.65
C PRO A 226 0.40 28.64 -3.82
N LEU A 227 0.27 27.55 -4.59
CA LEU A 227 1.12 27.29 -5.76
C LEU A 227 0.75 28.16 -6.98
N ALA A 228 -0.50 28.64 -7.06
CA ALA A 228 -0.95 29.48 -8.15
C ALA A 228 -0.13 30.79 -8.22
N GLY A 229 0.20 31.37 -7.08
CA GLY A 229 1.08 32.56 -6.99
C GLY A 229 2.54 32.29 -7.39
N LEU A 230 3.01 31.05 -7.25
CA LEU A 230 4.36 30.63 -7.66
C LEU A 230 4.44 30.39 -9.18
N ALA A 231 3.43 29.77 -9.77
CA ALA A 231 3.37 29.51 -11.21
C ALA A 231 3.25 30.81 -12.03
N ALA A 232 2.57 31.83 -11.47
CA ALA A 232 2.43 33.12 -12.13
C ALA A 232 3.71 33.98 -12.14
N LYS A 233 4.67 33.72 -11.25
CA LYS A 233 5.84 34.56 -11.04
C LYS A 233 7.14 34.08 -11.70
N ALA A 234 7.28 32.81 -12.04
CA ALA A 234 8.47 32.29 -12.72
C ALA A 234 8.21 30.91 -13.34
N LEU A 235 8.28 30.84 -14.67
CA LEU A 235 8.13 29.60 -15.47
C LEU A 235 9.07 28.45 -15.13
N SER A 236 10.04 28.65 -14.26
CA SER A 236 11.09 27.66 -13.91
C SER A 236 11.08 27.19 -12.46
N ILE A 237 10.18 27.68 -11.59
CA ILE A 237 10.15 27.26 -10.19
C ILE A 237 9.30 25.99 -10.04
N THR A 238 9.89 24.93 -9.48
CA THR A 238 9.21 23.71 -9.14
C THR A 238 9.06 23.64 -7.61
N PRO A 239 7.83 23.54 -7.08
CA PRO A 239 7.59 23.38 -5.65
C PRO A 239 8.01 21.97 -5.19
N ILE A 240 8.31 21.84 -3.90
CA ILE A 240 8.35 20.56 -3.20
C ILE A 240 7.13 20.52 -2.30
N LEU A 241 6.34 19.48 -2.45
CA LEU A 241 5.10 19.27 -1.70
C LEU A 241 5.32 18.19 -0.64
N ARG A 242 4.74 18.38 0.54
CA ARG A 242 4.64 17.36 1.57
C ARG A 242 3.21 16.83 1.62
N GLY A 243 3.07 15.50 1.55
CA GLY A 243 1.87 14.77 1.90
C GLY A 243 1.99 14.19 3.29
N HIS A 244 1.07 14.50 4.19
CA HIS A 244 1.05 14.01 5.56
C HIS A 244 -0.38 13.97 6.10
N MET A 245 -0.76 12.88 6.75
CA MET A 245 -2.12 12.67 7.29
C MET A 245 -3.24 13.00 6.29
N GLY A 246 -3.06 12.56 5.02
CA GLY A 246 -4.00 12.80 3.94
C GLY A 246 -4.06 14.24 3.41
N GLN A 247 -3.28 15.18 3.94
CA GLN A 247 -3.18 16.56 3.49
C GLN A 247 -1.95 16.78 2.59
N THR A 248 -1.98 17.84 1.79
CA THR A 248 -0.84 18.24 0.94
C THR A 248 -0.55 19.72 1.15
N GLU A 249 0.72 20.06 1.33
CA GLU A 249 1.17 21.43 1.50
C GLU A 249 2.51 21.67 0.79
N PRO A 250 2.79 22.90 0.31
CA PRO A 250 4.10 23.26 -0.20
C PRO A 250 5.07 23.48 0.96
N VAL A 251 6.25 22.85 0.87
CA VAL A 251 7.28 22.90 1.92
C VAL A 251 8.62 23.42 1.40
N GLY A 252 8.77 23.62 0.10
CA GLY A 252 9.98 24.12 -0.49
C GLY A 252 9.83 24.40 -1.96
N ARG A 253 10.91 24.88 -2.59
CA ARG A 253 10.96 25.16 -4.03
C ARG A 253 12.38 25.05 -4.56
N LYS A 254 12.54 24.64 -5.80
CA LYS A 254 13.82 24.58 -6.52
C LYS A 254 13.65 25.18 -7.92
N LEU A 255 14.76 25.60 -8.50
CA LEU A 255 14.77 26.10 -9.87
C LEU A 255 14.84 24.92 -10.85
N GLY A 256 13.75 24.63 -11.53
CA GLY A 256 13.61 23.55 -12.49
C GLY A 256 13.32 22.17 -11.88
N LYS A 257 12.65 21.32 -12.66
CA LYS A 257 12.16 20.00 -12.25
C LYS A 257 13.27 19.03 -11.85
N ILE A 258 14.43 19.10 -12.50
CA ILE A 258 15.56 18.20 -12.19
C ILE A 258 16.09 18.49 -10.79
N LYS A 259 16.37 19.76 -10.45
CA LYS A 259 16.83 20.17 -9.12
C LYS A 259 15.78 19.86 -8.04
N ALA A 260 14.49 19.93 -8.37
CA ALA A 260 13.44 19.55 -7.43
C ALA A 260 13.45 18.03 -7.16
N ARG A 261 13.64 17.20 -8.19
CA ARG A 261 13.79 15.73 -8.03
C ARG A 261 15.03 15.37 -7.22
N GLU A 262 16.18 16.00 -7.51
CA GLU A 262 17.40 15.82 -6.73
C GLU A 262 17.20 16.19 -5.27
N ALA A 263 16.51 17.30 -4.97
CA ALA A 263 16.20 17.68 -3.60
C ALA A 263 15.34 16.64 -2.87
N VAL A 264 14.32 16.08 -3.53
CA VAL A 264 13.50 15.01 -2.95
C VAL A 264 14.33 13.75 -2.67
N VAL A 265 15.27 13.41 -3.53
CA VAL A 265 16.22 12.30 -3.28
C VAL A 265 17.16 12.61 -2.11
N GLU A 266 17.71 13.82 -2.05
CA GLU A 266 18.58 14.26 -0.95
C GLU A 266 17.83 14.28 0.40
N MET A 267 16.54 14.60 0.42
CA MET A 267 15.71 14.47 1.63
C MET A 267 15.75 13.03 2.16
N GLY A 268 15.61 12.03 1.30
CA GLY A 268 15.74 10.62 1.70
C GLY A 268 17.11 10.29 2.30
N LEU A 269 18.20 10.79 1.69
CA LEU A 269 19.55 10.61 2.21
C LEU A 269 19.73 11.26 3.58
N ARG A 270 19.24 12.49 3.76
CA ARG A 270 19.31 13.20 5.06
C ARG A 270 18.48 12.51 6.14
N MET A 271 17.32 11.93 5.79
CA MET A 271 16.53 11.14 6.74
C MET A 271 17.28 9.92 7.28
N ILE A 272 18.04 9.24 6.42
CA ILE A 272 18.91 8.14 6.88
C ILE A 272 20.04 8.68 7.77
N LYS A 273 20.72 9.75 7.33
CA LYS A 273 21.83 10.35 8.08
C LYS A 273 21.43 10.84 9.48
N ASN A 274 20.24 11.40 9.59
CA ASN A 274 19.70 11.96 10.82
C ASN A 274 18.94 10.91 11.66
N GLU A 275 18.97 9.63 11.28
CA GLU A 275 18.34 8.50 11.99
C GLU A 275 16.84 8.71 12.27
N LEU A 276 16.15 9.30 11.30
CA LEU A 276 14.72 9.63 11.41
C LEU A 276 13.81 8.47 11.06
N LEU A 277 14.31 7.47 10.32
CA LEU A 277 13.47 6.39 9.80
C LEU A 277 12.92 5.48 10.91
N LEU A 278 11.66 5.11 10.79
CA LEU A 278 10.96 4.14 11.63
C LEU A 278 10.81 2.76 10.96
N SER A 279 11.20 2.67 9.70
CA SER A 279 11.27 1.46 8.89
C SER A 279 12.61 1.44 8.16
N HIS A 280 13.08 0.27 7.80
CA HIS A 280 14.25 0.15 6.94
C HIS A 280 13.92 0.26 5.45
N HIS A 281 12.70 0.64 5.10
CA HIS A 281 12.28 0.91 3.73
C HIS A 281 12.20 2.40 3.43
N ILE A 282 12.67 2.78 2.24
CA ILE A 282 12.38 4.04 1.57
C ILE A 282 11.80 3.71 0.21
N CYS A 283 10.65 4.29 -0.13
CA CYS A 283 10.00 4.08 -1.41
C CYS A 283 10.05 5.34 -2.27
N PHE A 284 10.42 5.20 -3.53
CA PHE A 284 10.27 6.22 -4.55
C PHE A 284 9.30 5.73 -5.60
N SER A 285 8.37 6.58 -6.02
CA SER A 285 7.53 6.34 -7.20
C SER A 285 7.69 7.46 -8.20
N PHE A 286 7.79 7.11 -9.49
CA PHE A 286 8.03 8.05 -10.57
C PHE A 286 7.05 7.83 -11.72
N SER A 287 6.41 8.91 -12.19
CA SER A 287 5.49 8.88 -13.34
C SER A 287 6.23 9.15 -14.66
N GLY A 288 7.27 8.35 -14.91
CA GLY A 288 8.12 8.43 -16.08
C GLY A 288 9.09 7.25 -16.18
N PRO A 289 10.05 7.28 -17.12
CA PRO A 289 11.07 6.25 -17.26
C PRO A 289 12.01 6.23 -16.06
N LEU A 290 12.05 5.12 -15.30
CA LEU A 290 12.83 5.01 -14.05
C LEU A 290 14.31 5.35 -14.23
N LYS A 291 14.87 5.08 -15.42
CA LYS A 291 16.24 5.45 -15.79
C LYS A 291 16.57 6.94 -15.61
N GLU A 292 15.57 7.84 -15.65
CA GLU A 292 15.80 9.26 -15.39
C GLU A 292 16.20 9.51 -13.92
N ILE A 293 15.64 8.75 -12.98
CA ILE A 293 15.95 8.85 -11.55
C ILE A 293 17.24 8.07 -11.25
N GLU A 294 17.41 6.89 -11.83
CA GLU A 294 18.61 6.08 -11.67
C GLU A 294 19.89 6.80 -12.08
N LYS A 295 19.82 7.72 -13.05
CA LYS A 295 20.96 8.53 -13.52
C LYS A 295 21.32 9.71 -12.63
N LEU A 296 20.48 10.09 -11.66
CA LEU A 296 20.77 11.19 -10.76
C LEU A 296 21.94 10.81 -9.83
N GLU A 297 22.94 11.68 -9.73
CA GLU A 297 24.05 11.47 -8.80
C GLU A 297 23.57 11.39 -7.34
N SER A 298 22.59 12.21 -6.98
CA SER A 298 21.94 12.16 -5.67
C SER A 298 21.35 10.78 -5.36
N TYR A 299 20.76 10.12 -6.37
CA TYR A 299 20.18 8.78 -6.20
C TYR A 299 21.27 7.71 -6.01
N GLN A 300 22.38 7.79 -6.76
CA GLN A 300 23.50 6.88 -6.58
C GLN A 300 24.15 7.02 -5.20
N ARG A 301 24.33 8.28 -4.74
CA ARG A 301 24.83 8.55 -3.38
C ARG A 301 23.89 8.00 -2.30
N LEU A 302 22.56 8.16 -2.50
CA LEU A 302 21.56 7.61 -1.60
C LEU A 302 21.66 6.08 -1.53
N LEU A 303 21.75 5.38 -2.65
CA LEU A 303 21.85 3.91 -2.69
C LEU A 303 23.08 3.42 -1.93
N THR A 304 24.26 4.02 -2.19
CA THR A 304 25.52 3.66 -1.52
C THR A 304 25.42 3.86 0.00
N PHE A 305 24.85 4.98 0.44
CA PHE A 305 24.71 5.27 1.86
C PHE A 305 23.65 4.39 2.53
N ALA A 306 22.53 4.17 1.89
CA ALA A 306 21.44 3.32 2.38
C ALA A 306 21.92 1.87 2.61
N GLN A 307 22.72 1.34 1.69
CA GLN A 307 23.31 0.01 1.82
C GLN A 307 24.19 -0.09 3.10
N SER A 308 24.97 0.94 3.41
CA SER A 308 25.81 0.97 4.62
C SER A 308 25.02 1.01 5.93
N LYS A 309 23.73 1.36 5.85
CA LYS A 309 22.81 1.48 7.00
C LYS A 309 21.72 0.40 6.99
N ALA A 310 21.82 -0.62 6.12
CA ALA A 310 20.82 -1.67 5.93
C ALA A 310 19.42 -1.12 5.61
N VAL A 311 19.33 0.03 4.92
CA VAL A 311 18.09 0.62 4.44
C VAL A 311 17.83 0.16 3.00
N GLN A 312 16.63 -0.34 2.74
CA GLN A 312 16.21 -0.79 1.44
C GLN A 312 15.54 0.36 0.67
N VAL A 313 16.13 0.73 -0.46
CA VAL A 313 15.60 1.78 -1.33
C VAL A 313 14.87 1.14 -2.50
N HIS A 314 13.58 1.45 -2.63
CA HIS A 314 12.72 0.94 -3.71
C HIS A 314 12.42 2.08 -4.69
N LEU A 315 12.66 1.86 -5.98
CA LEU A 315 12.24 2.75 -7.05
C LEU A 315 11.23 2.02 -7.92
N THR A 316 10.03 2.57 -8.07
CA THR A 316 8.94 1.93 -8.83
C THR A 316 8.25 2.90 -9.77
N CYS A 317 7.58 2.36 -10.79
CA CYS A 317 6.63 3.12 -11.57
C CYS A 317 5.46 3.56 -10.67
N MET A 318 5.12 4.83 -10.69
CA MET A 318 3.89 5.31 -10.07
C MET A 318 2.68 4.60 -10.71
N SER A 319 1.66 4.27 -9.94
CA SER A 319 0.41 3.70 -10.46
C SER A 319 -0.21 4.58 -11.54
N MET A 320 -1.01 4.01 -12.44
CA MET A 320 -1.81 4.82 -13.38
C MET A 320 -2.74 5.74 -12.59
N THR A 321 -3.33 5.21 -11.50
CA THR A 321 -4.18 5.95 -10.56
C THR A 321 -3.46 7.14 -9.94
N GLY A 322 -2.21 6.97 -9.53
CA GLY A 322 -1.39 8.05 -8.99
C GLY A 322 -1.01 9.07 -10.06
N SER A 323 -0.49 8.57 -11.18
CA SER A 323 0.06 9.42 -12.24
C SER A 323 -0.98 10.31 -12.93
N VAL A 324 -2.22 9.85 -13.12
CA VAL A 324 -3.31 10.68 -13.63
C VAL A 324 -3.66 11.87 -12.71
N ASN A 325 -3.32 11.77 -11.43
CA ASN A 325 -3.58 12.82 -10.44
C ASN A 325 -2.46 13.86 -10.36
N VAL A 326 -1.21 13.48 -10.61
CA VAL A 326 -0.05 14.38 -10.45
C VAL A 326 0.67 14.71 -11.76
N GLY A 327 0.30 14.04 -12.85
CA GLY A 327 0.84 14.27 -14.19
C GLY A 327 2.17 13.55 -14.46
N PRO A 328 2.68 13.69 -15.69
CA PRO A 328 3.92 13.07 -16.11
C PRO A 328 5.13 13.69 -15.41
N GLY A 329 6.12 12.85 -15.10
CA GLY A 329 7.41 13.27 -14.56
C GLY A 329 7.41 13.66 -13.09
N ALA A 330 6.37 13.36 -12.32
CA ALA A 330 6.35 13.57 -10.88
C ALA A 330 7.15 12.48 -10.15
N LEU A 331 8.01 12.87 -9.21
CA LEU A 331 8.74 11.98 -8.30
C LEU A 331 8.19 12.13 -6.89
N VAL A 332 7.89 11.01 -6.23
CA VAL A 332 7.43 10.97 -4.84
C VAL A 332 8.35 10.08 -4.03
N LEU A 333 8.84 10.60 -2.90
CA LEU A 333 9.52 9.87 -1.83
C LEU A 333 8.50 9.54 -0.74
N GLY A 334 8.41 8.28 -0.33
CA GLY A 334 7.60 7.82 0.82
C GLY A 334 8.47 7.26 1.92
N VAL A 335 8.24 7.68 3.16
CA VAL A 335 8.97 7.26 4.35
C VAL A 335 8.06 7.12 5.57
N LEU A 336 8.39 6.18 6.45
CA LEU A 336 7.95 6.18 7.84
C LEU A 336 9.05 6.84 8.67
N ALA A 337 8.75 7.97 9.30
CA ALA A 337 9.78 8.75 9.97
C ALA A 337 9.27 9.41 11.27
N LYS A 338 10.18 9.62 12.22
CA LYS A 338 9.94 10.43 13.40
C LYS A 338 9.49 11.84 12.99
N PRO A 339 8.74 12.57 13.83
CA PRO A 339 8.46 13.99 13.59
C PRO A 339 9.75 14.78 13.36
N HIS A 340 9.79 15.62 12.34
CA HIS A 340 10.98 16.36 11.93
C HIS A 340 10.62 17.69 11.27
N ARG A 341 11.57 18.60 11.24
CA ARG A 341 11.47 19.87 10.50
C ARG A 341 11.90 19.65 9.05
N VAL A 342 11.14 20.20 8.13
CA VAL A 342 11.44 20.06 6.69
C VAL A 342 12.69 20.86 6.31
N ASP A 343 12.93 22.00 6.98
CA ASP A 343 14.13 22.85 6.76
C ASP A 343 15.45 22.07 6.97
N ASP A 344 15.46 21.09 7.87
CA ASP A 344 16.62 20.25 8.13
C ASP A 344 16.88 19.24 6.99
N LEU A 345 15.92 19.09 6.08
CA LEU A 345 15.97 18.16 4.94
C LEU A 345 16.17 18.85 3.58
N LEU A 346 15.87 20.14 3.42
CA LEU A 346 15.99 20.91 2.19
C LEU A 346 17.34 21.60 2.05
#